data_b414cfdd5366b65b3b5a2365f61c6348
#
_entry.id   b414cfdd5366b65b3b5a2365f61c6348
#
_cell.length_a   1.000
_cell.length_b   1.000
_cell.length_c   1.000
_cell.angle_alpha   90.00
_cell.angle_beta   90.00
_cell.angle_gamma   90.00
#
_symmetry.space_group_name_H-M   'P 1'
#
loop_
_entity.id
_entity.type
_entity.pdbx_description
1 polymer ?
#
loop_
_entity_poly.entity_id
_entity_poly.type
_entity_poly.pdbx_seq_one_letter_code
_entity_poly.pdbx_strand_id
1 'polypeptide(L)'
;IGIKGFIYCQTKKGYILIGLYNRIGRVRTLIRKYFFKILGKKFLMLIDPTLRNLKNSPEEQKAWIRDQYMHPMEKLHTLDEVLNWFKKNNIEFISSIPSCDFDEDHENLFQKKSKGSIYSRIINQIFMIFSSLGSDGGLFIVIGKKHE
;
A
#
# COMPACT_ATOMS: atom_id res chain seq x y z
N ILE A 1 -13.77 12.92 2.63
CA ILE A 1 -12.33 12.92 2.24
C ILE A 1 -11.72 11.71 2.90
N GLY A 2 -11.82 10.56 2.23
CA GLY A 2 -11.31 9.29 2.76
C GLY A 2 -9.86 9.11 2.37
N ILE A 3 -8.93 9.58 3.20
CA ILE A 3 -7.56 9.10 3.16
C ILE A 3 -7.57 7.79 3.94
N LYS A 4 -7.65 6.65 3.25
CA LYS A 4 -7.28 5.37 3.86
C LYS A 4 -5.75 5.32 3.92
N GLY A 5 -5.19 6.07 4.85
CA GLY A 5 -3.80 6.03 5.23
C GLY A 5 -3.75 6.29 6.73
N PHE A 6 -3.10 5.44 7.48
CA PHE A 6 -2.85 5.68 8.88
C PHE A 6 -1.66 6.64 8.99
N ILE A 7 -1.92 7.86 9.50
CA ILE A 7 -0.86 8.77 9.91
C ILE A 7 -0.82 8.70 11.43
N TYR A 8 0.18 8.03 11.96
CA TYR A 8 0.49 8.09 13.38
C TYR A 8 1.58 9.14 13.58
N CYS A 9 1.26 10.22 14.28
CA CYS A 9 2.21 11.28 14.60
C CYS A 9 2.37 11.37 16.12
N GLN A 10 3.56 11.05 16.60
CA GLN A 10 3.91 11.24 17.99
C GLN A 10 4.80 12.49 18.14
N THR A 11 4.62 13.20 19.25
CA THR A 11 5.22 14.51 19.62
C THR A 11 6.69 14.73 19.29
N LYS A 12 7.07 16.00 19.26
CA LYS A 12 8.37 16.74 19.04
C LYS A 12 9.73 16.01 18.84
N LYS A 13 9.85 14.77 18.67
CA LYS A 13 10.99 13.90 18.25
C LYS A 13 10.47 12.50 17.87
N GLY A 14 9.21 12.43 17.42
CA GLY A 14 8.53 11.17 17.19
C GLY A 14 8.75 10.59 15.80
N TYR A 15 8.43 9.31 15.69
CA TYR A 15 8.33 8.63 14.40
C TYR A 15 6.99 8.97 13.75
N ILE A 16 7.01 9.09 12.42
CA ILE A 16 5.83 9.25 11.57
C ILE A 16 5.71 7.97 10.75
N LEU A 17 4.56 7.33 10.84
CA LEU A 17 4.25 6.13 10.08
C LEU A 17 3.14 6.46 9.09
N ILE A 18 3.40 6.27 7.79
CA ILE A 18 2.47 6.53 6.71
C ILE A 18 2.22 5.24 5.95
N GLY A 19 0.97 4.75 5.98
CA GLY A 19 0.52 3.61 5.19
C GLY A 19 -0.36 4.09 4.04
N LEU A 20 -0.01 3.73 2.81
CA LEU A 20 -0.72 4.14 1.59
C LEU A 20 -0.80 2.98 0.59
N TYR A 21 -1.71 3.10 -0.37
CA TYR A 21 -1.75 2.18 -1.50
C TYR A 21 -0.83 2.65 -2.63
N ASN A 22 0.00 1.72 -3.09
CA ASN A 22 0.95 1.95 -4.17
C ASN A 22 0.26 1.92 -5.53
N ARG A 23 0.55 2.90 -6.38
CA ARG A 23 -0.03 3.02 -7.72
C ARG A 23 0.30 1.81 -8.61
N ILE A 24 1.54 1.32 -8.53
CA ILE A 24 2.01 0.17 -9.31
C ILE A 24 1.47 -1.13 -8.68
N GLY A 25 1.62 -1.31 -7.37
CA GLY A 25 1.17 -2.50 -6.65
C GLY A 25 -0.35 -2.76 -6.76
N ARG A 26 -1.16 -1.70 -6.93
CA ARG A 26 -2.63 -1.79 -7.08
C ARG A 26 -3.12 -2.10 -8.49
N VAL A 27 -2.23 -2.22 -9.49
CA VAL A 27 -2.62 -2.46 -10.89
C VAL A 27 -3.55 -3.66 -11.03
N ARG A 28 -3.29 -4.78 -10.35
CA ARG A 28 -4.19 -5.97 -10.38
C ARG A 28 -5.59 -5.64 -9.87
N THR A 29 -5.70 -4.89 -8.79
CA THR A 29 -6.99 -4.46 -8.22
C THR A 29 -7.72 -3.49 -9.15
N LEU A 30 -6.99 -2.57 -9.78
CA LEU A 30 -7.56 -1.65 -10.77
C LEU A 30 -8.10 -2.39 -11.99
N ILE A 31 -7.37 -3.38 -12.49
CA ILE A 31 -7.81 -4.24 -13.59
C ILE A 31 -9.08 -5.00 -13.19
N ARG A 32 -9.11 -5.62 -12.00
CA ARG A 32 -10.30 -6.29 -11.47
C ARG A 32 -11.48 -5.35 -11.31
N LYS A 33 -11.24 -4.10 -10.83
CA LYS A 33 -12.26 -3.06 -10.69
C LYS A 33 -12.87 -2.67 -12.04
N TYR A 34 -12.05 -2.58 -13.09
CA TYR A 34 -12.51 -2.33 -14.45
C TYR A 34 -13.40 -3.47 -14.95
N PHE A 35 -12.95 -4.71 -14.84
CA PHE A 35 -13.74 -5.87 -15.25
C PHE A 35 -15.01 -6.05 -14.42
N PHE A 36 -15.00 -5.70 -13.14
CA PHE A 36 -16.21 -5.72 -12.32
C PHE A 36 -17.30 -4.82 -12.86
N LYS A 37 -16.93 -3.63 -13.34
CA LYS A 37 -17.89 -2.68 -13.94
C LYS A 37 -18.55 -3.22 -15.21
N ILE A 38 -17.85 -4.07 -15.97
CA ILE A 38 -18.33 -4.59 -17.27
C ILE A 38 -19.01 -5.94 -17.08
N LEU A 39 -18.43 -6.86 -16.33
CA LEU A 39 -18.82 -8.27 -16.23
C LEU A 39 -19.53 -8.63 -14.92
N GLY A 40 -19.57 -7.71 -13.97
CA GLY A 40 -20.29 -7.86 -12.71
C GLY A 40 -19.67 -8.83 -11.70
N LYS A 41 -20.45 -9.13 -10.63
CA LYS A 41 -19.99 -9.94 -9.48
C LYS A 41 -19.56 -11.36 -9.83
N LYS A 42 -20.24 -12.01 -10.79
CA LYS A 42 -19.94 -13.41 -11.16
C LYS A 42 -18.52 -13.58 -11.67
N PHE A 43 -18.06 -12.63 -12.48
CA PHE A 43 -16.70 -12.62 -12.99
C PHE A 43 -15.66 -12.36 -11.87
N LEU A 44 -15.97 -11.43 -10.94
CA LEU A 44 -15.11 -11.18 -9.79
C LEU A 44 -14.86 -12.42 -8.94
N MET A 45 -15.89 -13.23 -8.69
CA MET A 45 -15.75 -14.49 -7.94
C MET A 45 -14.79 -15.46 -8.63
N LEU A 46 -14.60 -15.35 -9.93
CA LEU A 46 -13.66 -16.20 -10.68
C LEU A 46 -12.20 -15.75 -10.47
N ILE A 47 -11.95 -14.45 -10.44
CA ILE A 47 -10.60 -13.87 -10.47
C ILE A 47 -10.09 -13.37 -9.11
N ASP A 48 -10.98 -13.20 -8.12
CA ASP A 48 -10.60 -12.77 -6.77
C ASP A 48 -10.63 -13.94 -5.79
N PRO A 49 -9.44 -14.41 -5.32
CA PRO A 49 -9.36 -15.51 -4.37
C PRO A 49 -10.07 -15.20 -3.04
N THR A 50 -10.04 -13.96 -2.58
CA THR A 50 -10.68 -13.56 -1.31
C THR A 50 -12.19 -13.71 -1.40
N LEU A 51 -12.80 -13.26 -2.50
CA LEU A 51 -14.23 -13.45 -2.70
C LEU A 51 -14.63 -14.93 -2.79
N ARG A 52 -13.78 -15.78 -3.34
CA ARG A 52 -14.01 -17.23 -3.36
C ARG A 52 -13.97 -17.82 -1.96
N ASN A 53 -13.03 -17.39 -1.12
CA ASN A 53 -12.92 -17.85 0.26
C ASN A 53 -14.11 -17.40 1.12
N LEU A 54 -14.70 -16.25 0.81
CA LEU A 54 -15.87 -15.69 1.48
C LEU A 54 -17.20 -16.23 0.91
N LYS A 55 -17.18 -17.32 0.13
CA LYS A 55 -18.38 -17.85 -0.55
C LYS A 55 -19.55 -18.13 0.39
N ASN A 56 -19.28 -18.53 1.62
CA ASN A 56 -20.28 -18.88 2.64
C ASN A 56 -20.74 -17.69 3.49
N SER A 57 -20.18 -16.50 3.28
CA SER A 57 -20.48 -15.29 4.06
C SER A 57 -20.93 -14.15 3.13
N PRO A 58 -22.22 -14.10 2.74
CA PRO A 58 -22.71 -13.10 1.79
C PRO A 58 -22.52 -11.65 2.23
N GLU A 59 -22.58 -11.38 3.53
CA GLU A 59 -22.40 -10.04 4.09
C GLU A 59 -20.94 -9.59 4.00
N GLU A 60 -20.00 -10.48 4.35
CA GLU A 60 -18.56 -10.22 4.19
C GLU A 60 -18.18 -10.03 2.73
N GLN A 61 -18.77 -10.80 1.80
CA GLN A 61 -18.61 -10.58 0.36
C GLN A 61 -19.05 -9.18 -0.06
N LYS A 62 -20.23 -8.73 0.42
CA LYS A 62 -20.74 -7.39 0.11
C LYS A 62 -19.82 -6.31 0.67
N ALA A 63 -19.35 -6.48 1.90
CA ALA A 63 -18.41 -5.56 2.53
C ALA A 63 -17.10 -5.48 1.75
N TRP A 64 -16.53 -6.62 1.38
CA TRP A 64 -15.31 -6.71 0.57
C TRP A 64 -15.47 -6.04 -0.80
N ILE A 65 -16.55 -6.34 -1.52
CA ILE A 65 -16.83 -5.72 -2.83
C ILE A 65 -16.95 -4.21 -2.69
N ARG A 66 -17.69 -3.73 -1.70
CA ARG A 66 -17.86 -2.30 -1.44
C ARG A 66 -16.53 -1.62 -1.16
N ASP A 67 -15.70 -2.24 -0.33
CA ASP A 67 -14.42 -1.68 0.07
C ASP A 67 -13.39 -1.68 -1.07
N GLN A 68 -13.25 -2.79 -1.78
CA GLN A 68 -12.21 -2.96 -2.80
C GLN A 68 -12.58 -2.42 -4.18
N TYR A 69 -13.85 -2.54 -4.57
CA TYR A 69 -14.26 -2.29 -5.96
C TYR A 69 -15.23 -1.12 -6.14
N MET A 70 -15.99 -0.76 -5.11
CA MET A 70 -17.00 0.30 -5.20
C MET A 70 -16.57 1.62 -4.56
N HIS A 71 -15.39 1.66 -3.91
CA HIS A 71 -14.89 2.90 -3.32
C HIS A 71 -14.61 3.96 -4.40
N PRO A 72 -15.26 5.14 -4.36
CA PRO A 72 -15.26 6.08 -5.49
C PRO A 72 -13.91 6.77 -5.70
N MET A 73 -13.15 7.00 -4.63
CA MET A 73 -11.90 7.77 -4.69
C MET A 73 -10.81 7.12 -3.83
N GLU A 74 -9.97 6.34 -4.46
CA GLU A 74 -8.74 5.83 -3.87
C GLU A 74 -7.57 6.63 -4.41
N LYS A 75 -6.87 7.37 -3.54
CA LYS A 75 -5.65 8.07 -3.92
C LYS A 75 -4.48 7.09 -3.83
N LEU A 76 -3.85 6.86 -4.96
CA LEU A 76 -2.71 5.97 -5.09
C LEU A 76 -1.43 6.80 -5.18
N HIS A 77 -0.43 6.39 -4.43
CA HIS A 77 0.85 7.09 -4.34
C HIS A 77 2.00 6.16 -4.69
N THR A 78 3.14 6.74 -5.02
CA THR A 78 4.40 6.00 -5.16
C THR A 78 5.25 6.20 -3.92
N LEU A 79 6.21 5.30 -3.73
CA LEU A 79 7.19 5.44 -2.66
C LEU A 79 7.99 6.74 -2.79
N ASP A 80 8.36 7.11 -4.03
CA ASP A 80 9.12 8.32 -4.32
C ASP A 80 8.34 9.61 -4.01
N GLU A 81 7.00 9.61 -4.19
CA GLU A 81 6.15 10.73 -3.76
C GLU A 81 6.25 10.93 -2.25
N VAL A 82 6.18 9.85 -1.46
CA VAL A 82 6.28 9.93 0.01
C VAL A 82 7.67 10.37 0.46
N LEU A 83 8.73 9.84 -0.16
CA LEU A 83 10.10 10.28 0.12
C LEU A 83 10.29 11.78 -0.19
N ASN A 84 9.65 12.29 -1.25
CA ASN A 84 9.68 13.72 -1.57
C ASN A 84 8.90 14.55 -0.54
N TRP A 85 7.77 14.06 -0.02
CA TRP A 85 7.07 14.72 1.08
C TRP A 85 7.92 14.78 2.34
N PHE A 86 8.63 13.70 2.68
CA PHE A 86 9.57 13.69 3.79
C PHE A 86 10.66 14.76 3.63
N LYS A 87 11.27 14.82 2.44
CA LYS A 87 12.29 15.84 2.14
C LYS A 87 11.74 17.26 2.29
N LYS A 88 10.52 17.54 1.78
CA LYS A 88 9.90 18.87 1.86
C LYS A 88 9.53 19.28 3.27
N ASN A 89 9.30 18.34 4.17
CA ASN A 89 8.87 18.60 5.55
C ASN A 89 9.97 18.34 6.59
N ASN A 90 11.24 18.25 6.17
CA ASN A 90 12.39 17.95 7.04
C ASN A 90 12.18 16.68 7.89
N ILE A 91 11.63 15.63 7.26
CA ILE A 91 11.45 14.33 7.87
C ILE A 91 12.54 13.41 7.34
N GLU A 92 13.31 12.82 8.24
CA GLU A 92 14.30 11.80 7.90
C GLU A 92 13.59 10.48 7.58
N PHE A 93 13.93 9.87 6.46
CA PHE A 93 13.49 8.51 6.15
C PHE A 93 14.20 7.51 7.08
N ILE A 94 13.45 6.60 7.68
CA ILE A 94 13.96 5.53 8.52
C ILE A 94 13.88 4.21 7.79
N SER A 95 12.69 3.77 7.42
CA SER A 95 12.49 2.49 6.75
C SER A 95 11.19 2.47 5.95
N SER A 96 10.98 1.41 5.18
CA SER A 96 9.70 1.14 4.50
C SER A 96 9.40 -0.35 4.41
N ILE A 97 8.13 -0.68 4.24
CA ILE A 97 7.66 -2.03 3.95
C ILE A 97 6.81 -1.95 2.66
N PRO A 98 7.20 -2.63 1.57
CA PRO A 98 8.45 -3.37 1.40
C PRO A 98 9.68 -2.46 1.47
N SER A 99 10.85 -3.07 1.69
CA SER A 99 12.13 -2.34 1.75
C SER A 99 12.41 -1.58 0.46
N CYS A 100 13.13 -0.47 0.56
CA CYS A 100 13.62 0.29 -0.59
C CYS A 100 14.80 -0.40 -1.30
N ASP A 101 15.52 -1.27 -0.60
CA ASP A 101 16.68 -1.99 -1.11
C ASP A 101 16.51 -3.50 -0.98
N PHE A 102 17.17 -4.28 -1.83
CA PHE A 102 16.99 -5.73 -1.91
C PHE A 102 17.64 -6.49 -0.75
N ASP A 103 18.68 -5.93 -0.16
CA ASP A 103 19.53 -6.62 0.83
C ASP A 103 19.18 -6.28 2.29
N GLU A 104 18.03 -5.65 2.55
CA GLU A 104 17.70 -5.21 3.90
C GLU A 104 16.84 -6.20 4.66
N ASP A 105 17.33 -6.55 5.85
CA ASP A 105 16.62 -7.38 6.81
C ASP A 105 15.41 -6.64 7.42
N HIS A 106 14.27 -7.32 7.54
CA HIS A 106 13.01 -6.74 8.01
C HIS A 106 12.86 -6.72 9.53
N GLU A 107 13.84 -7.24 10.27
CA GLU A 107 13.69 -7.48 11.71
C GLU A 107 13.53 -6.19 12.54
N ASN A 108 14.09 -5.07 12.10
CA ASN A 108 14.02 -3.83 12.88
C ASN A 108 13.52 -2.64 12.05
N LEU A 109 12.22 -2.33 12.18
CA LEU A 109 11.55 -1.29 11.43
C LEU A 109 11.99 0.13 11.81
N PHE A 110 12.49 0.33 13.02
CA PHE A 110 12.91 1.64 13.51
C PHE A 110 14.41 1.89 13.35
N GLN A 111 15.13 0.95 12.78
CA GLN A 111 16.51 1.16 12.39
C GLN A 111 16.58 1.88 11.04
N LYS A 112 17.48 2.87 10.95
CA LYS A 112 17.68 3.62 9.72
C LYS A 112 18.20 2.72 8.61
N LYS A 113 17.46 2.68 7.52
CA LYS A 113 17.75 1.89 6.34
C LYS A 113 18.12 2.76 5.15
N SER A 114 18.68 2.12 4.12
CA SER A 114 18.98 2.78 2.85
C SER A 114 17.68 3.19 2.12
N LYS A 115 17.73 4.32 1.42
CA LYS A 115 16.65 4.71 0.49
C LYS A 115 16.71 3.92 -0.81
N GLY A 116 17.75 3.11 -0.99
CA GLY A 116 18.01 2.39 -2.23
C GLY A 116 18.19 3.31 -3.45
N SER A 117 18.49 2.73 -4.57
CA SER A 117 18.51 3.44 -5.85
C SER A 117 17.09 3.66 -6.39
N ILE A 118 16.93 4.57 -7.35
CA ILE A 118 15.64 4.74 -8.04
C ILE A 118 15.19 3.44 -8.69
N TYR A 119 16.13 2.69 -9.27
CA TYR A 119 15.86 1.41 -9.92
C TYR A 119 15.39 0.35 -8.92
N SER A 120 16.05 0.20 -7.77
CA SER A 120 15.62 -0.76 -6.74
C SER A 120 14.22 -0.44 -6.23
N ARG A 121 13.90 0.83 -5.99
CA ARG A 121 12.56 1.25 -5.58
C ARG A 121 11.48 0.95 -6.62
N ILE A 122 11.76 1.19 -7.90
CA ILE A 122 10.81 0.87 -8.98
C ILE A 122 10.57 -0.63 -9.06
N ILE A 123 11.64 -1.43 -9.03
CA ILE A 123 11.54 -2.89 -9.09
C ILE A 123 10.77 -3.43 -7.89
N ASN A 124 11.05 -2.96 -6.67
CA ASN A 124 10.31 -3.35 -5.47
C ASN A 124 8.84 -2.99 -5.56
N GLN A 125 8.49 -1.83 -6.11
CA GLN A 125 7.09 -1.45 -6.36
C GLN A 125 6.43 -2.36 -7.41
N ILE A 126 7.17 -2.84 -8.42
CA ILE A 126 6.67 -3.83 -9.39
C ILE A 126 6.42 -5.17 -8.69
N PHE A 127 7.32 -5.62 -7.84
CA PHE A 127 7.12 -6.85 -7.07
C PHE A 127 5.88 -6.80 -6.18
N MET A 128 5.45 -5.63 -5.73
CA MET A 128 4.18 -5.47 -5.01
C MET A 128 2.95 -5.89 -5.81
N ILE A 129 3.04 -5.99 -7.13
CA ILE A 129 1.95 -6.53 -7.96
C ILE A 129 1.70 -8.01 -7.61
N PHE A 130 2.75 -8.75 -7.29
CA PHE A 130 2.72 -10.19 -7.05
C PHE A 130 2.68 -10.54 -5.55
N SER A 131 3.22 -9.69 -4.71
CA SER A 131 3.20 -9.83 -3.25
C SER A 131 2.13 -8.91 -2.64
N SER A 132 1.51 -9.35 -1.55
CA SER A 132 0.58 -8.53 -0.80
C SER A 132 0.96 -8.53 0.67
N LEU A 133 1.05 -7.34 1.27
CA LEU A 133 0.99 -7.19 2.72
C LEU A 133 -0.48 -7.36 3.12
N GLY A 134 -0.81 -8.55 3.62
CA GLY A 134 -2.20 -8.90 3.91
C GLY A 134 -3.04 -9.18 2.64
N SER A 135 -4.36 -9.07 2.78
CA SER A 135 -5.32 -9.30 1.68
C SER A 135 -5.40 -8.15 0.67
N ASP A 136 -4.94 -6.96 1.06
CA ASP A 136 -5.04 -5.73 0.27
C ASP A 136 -3.76 -5.47 -0.54
N GLY A 137 -3.63 -6.09 -1.69
CA GLY A 137 -2.44 -5.91 -2.54
C GLY A 137 -2.09 -4.44 -2.78
N GLY A 138 -0.78 -4.15 -2.73
CA GLY A 138 -0.24 -2.82 -2.99
C GLY A 138 -0.21 -1.86 -1.80
N LEU A 139 -0.51 -2.29 -0.58
CA LEU A 139 -0.25 -1.50 0.63
C LEU A 139 1.27 -1.40 0.85
N PHE A 140 1.75 -0.18 1.13
CA PHE A 140 3.11 0.06 1.59
C PHE A 140 3.11 0.99 2.79
N ILE A 141 4.12 0.84 3.63
CA ILE A 141 4.31 1.64 4.84
C ILE A 141 5.66 2.33 4.75
N VAL A 142 5.71 3.60 5.09
CA VAL A 142 6.96 4.38 5.18
C VAL A 142 7.08 4.96 6.58
N ILE A 143 8.23 4.81 7.18
CA ILE A 143 8.54 5.31 8.51
C ILE A 143 9.56 6.44 8.37
N GLY A 144 9.24 7.57 8.96
CA GLY A 144 10.12 8.72 9.05
C GLY A 144 10.29 9.19 10.49
N LYS A 145 11.33 9.98 10.72
CA LYS A 145 11.60 10.66 12.00
C LYS A 145 11.68 12.15 11.77
N LYS A 146 10.92 12.91 12.53
CA LYS A 146 10.99 14.36 12.47
C LYS A 146 12.18 14.83 13.32
N HIS A 147 13.06 15.63 12.70
CA HIS A 147 14.05 16.42 13.42
C HIS A 147 13.44 17.80 13.74
N GLU A 148 13.89 18.39 14.83
CA GLU A 148 13.54 19.77 15.19
C GLU A 148 14.00 20.76 14.13
#